data_faa4eeee78bd3bf3352358c4e0ca3a62
#
_entry.id   faa4eeee78bd3bf3352358c4e0ca3a62
#
_cell.length_a   1.000
_cell.length_b   1.000
_cell.length_c   1.000
_cell.angle_alpha   90.00
_cell.angle_beta   90.00
_cell.angle_gamma   90.00
#
_symmetry.space_group_name_H-M   'P 1'
#
loop_
_entity.id
_entity.type
_entity.pdbx_description
1 polymer ?
#
loop_
_entity_poly.entity_id
_entity_poly.type
_entity_poly.pdbx_seq_one_letter_code
_entity_poly.pdbx_strand_id
1 'polypeptide(L)'
;IQKLLDRYESASSHIKVEQIDPALYPGFTSKYTQEDVANNSVIAVSGDVSKVVSADSMYVESMNYNTYSYVKTGFDGEGMITSAVDYVTAKDIPNLYILSGNGETALGSAFGDVISKDNVNPLTLNLMTTDKVPEDADAILINTPTVDYSEEEAQKIIDYLEDGGKAIIFSNYTVEDMPNFDSILANYGVEREKGIILEGDSDKYMSYQYCLVPDISYSAITENVYGNGSVLAPMSQGILTSDSHRDSITYQPLLTTSDASYCKEDVENMTTSEKEKGDKSGPFTIGMLIQEDTNNDDEADTEIVYYSTGYLLESNYNQAVSGSNAQLLGGTVNYLCNGEKTSAAVQTKSLQVKYLTLTDRAANIWTAICVFTLPLLFIIAGLAVWASRRKR
;
A
#
# COMPACT_ATOMS: atom_id res chain seq x y z
N ILE A 1 11.63 19.07 -15.43
CA ILE A 1 11.38 17.98 -16.38
C ILE A 1 12.55 17.85 -17.35
N GLN A 2 12.99 18.91 -18.08
CA GLN A 2 14.06 18.80 -19.11
C GLN A 2 15.33 18.11 -18.58
N LYS A 3 15.87 18.53 -17.43
CA LYS A 3 17.06 17.89 -16.83
C LYS A 3 16.86 16.40 -16.50
N LEU A 4 15.62 15.99 -16.25
CA LEU A 4 15.29 14.59 -16.02
C LEU A 4 15.32 13.82 -17.34
N LEU A 5 14.70 14.36 -18.39
CA LEU A 5 14.72 13.77 -19.74
C LEU A 5 16.14 13.67 -20.30
N ASP A 6 16.98 14.71 -20.11
CA ASP A 6 18.40 14.68 -20.53
C ASP A 6 19.18 13.51 -19.87
N ARG A 7 18.78 13.12 -18.64
CA ARG A 7 19.38 11.95 -17.96
C ARG A 7 18.93 10.64 -18.58
N TYR A 8 17.66 10.49 -18.96
CA TYR A 8 17.18 9.30 -19.67
C TYR A 8 17.92 9.11 -21.00
N GLU A 9 18.05 10.18 -21.79
CA GLU A 9 18.80 10.14 -23.07
C GLU A 9 20.28 9.80 -22.85
N SER A 10 20.88 10.31 -21.77
CA SER A 10 22.29 10.01 -21.42
C SER A 10 22.47 8.59 -20.88
N ALA A 11 21.44 8.00 -20.24
CA ALA A 11 21.50 6.66 -19.64
C ALA A 11 21.31 5.54 -20.66
N SER A 12 20.62 5.79 -21.78
CA SER A 12 20.32 4.78 -22.78
C SER A 12 20.39 5.31 -24.20
N SER A 13 21.15 4.63 -25.06
CA SER A 13 21.21 4.93 -26.49
C SER A 13 19.92 4.62 -27.25
N HIS A 14 18.98 3.92 -26.61
CA HIS A 14 17.66 3.60 -27.17
C HIS A 14 16.62 4.68 -26.91
N ILE A 15 16.91 5.62 -26.02
CA ILE A 15 16.01 6.74 -25.68
C ILE A 15 16.50 8.00 -26.40
N LYS A 16 15.57 8.64 -27.11
CA LYS A 16 15.80 9.92 -27.77
C LYS A 16 14.79 10.94 -27.28
N VAL A 17 15.24 12.11 -26.89
CA VAL A 17 14.39 13.19 -26.39
C VAL A 17 14.26 14.28 -27.45
N GLU A 18 13.03 14.62 -27.83
CA GLU A 18 12.71 15.71 -28.73
C GLU A 18 11.80 16.72 -28.02
N GLN A 19 12.16 17.98 -28.07
CA GLN A 19 11.34 19.06 -27.53
C GLN A 19 10.52 19.69 -28.65
N ILE A 20 9.18 19.65 -28.52
CA ILE A 20 8.24 20.17 -29.50
C ILE A 20 7.51 21.39 -28.93
N ASP A 21 7.53 22.51 -29.65
CA ASP A 21 6.76 23.68 -29.30
C ASP A 21 5.34 23.56 -29.87
N PRO A 22 4.29 23.46 -29.01
CA PRO A 22 2.91 23.30 -29.47
C PRO A 22 2.39 24.54 -30.20
N ALA A 23 2.97 25.70 -30.00
CA ALA A 23 2.61 26.89 -30.75
C ALA A 23 3.07 26.82 -32.22
N LEU A 24 4.17 26.17 -32.49
CA LEU A 24 4.68 25.91 -33.84
C LEU A 24 4.07 24.68 -34.50
N TYR A 25 3.68 23.67 -33.70
CA TYR A 25 3.12 22.41 -34.17
C TYR A 25 1.80 22.04 -33.45
N PRO A 26 0.72 22.82 -33.63
CA PRO A 26 -0.52 22.69 -32.86
C PRO A 26 -1.25 21.35 -33.05
N GLY A 27 -0.97 20.60 -34.11
CA GLY A 27 -1.55 19.27 -34.36
C GLY A 27 -0.64 18.12 -33.98
N PHE A 28 0.47 18.36 -33.29
CA PHE A 28 1.45 17.32 -33.01
C PHE A 28 0.91 16.23 -32.10
N THR A 29 0.22 16.62 -31.00
CA THR A 29 -0.28 15.71 -29.96
C THR A 29 -1.40 14.81 -30.46
N SER A 30 -2.21 15.26 -31.42
CA SER A 30 -3.32 14.46 -31.96
C SER A 30 -2.90 13.21 -32.75
N LYS A 31 -1.59 13.02 -32.97
CA LYS A 31 -1.03 11.78 -33.51
C LYS A 31 -0.94 10.69 -32.43
N TYR A 32 -0.92 11.06 -31.17
CA TYR A 32 -0.63 10.18 -30.05
C TYR A 32 -1.80 10.03 -29.06
N THR A 33 -2.70 11.00 -29.02
CA THR A 33 -3.88 10.98 -28.15
C THR A 33 -5.00 11.82 -28.71
N GLN A 34 -6.25 11.51 -28.31
CA GLN A 34 -7.43 12.32 -28.57
C GLN A 34 -7.72 13.31 -27.44
N GLU A 35 -6.97 13.20 -26.32
CA GLU A 35 -7.12 14.07 -25.17
C GLU A 35 -6.30 15.35 -25.32
N ASP A 36 -6.71 16.41 -24.61
CA ASP A 36 -5.95 17.64 -24.56
C ASP A 36 -4.66 17.44 -23.74
N VAL A 37 -3.52 17.74 -24.34
CA VAL A 37 -2.21 17.61 -23.70
C VAL A 37 -1.72 18.96 -23.17
N ALA A 38 -1.61 19.07 -21.87
CA ALA A 38 -1.10 20.27 -21.21
C ALA A 38 0.36 20.57 -21.57
N ASN A 39 0.77 21.83 -21.53
CA ASN A 39 2.16 22.22 -21.75
C ASN A 39 3.08 21.55 -20.70
N ASN A 40 4.30 21.24 -21.11
CA ASN A 40 5.30 20.51 -20.34
C ASN A 40 4.95 19.04 -20.03
N SER A 41 3.97 18.47 -20.69
CA SER A 41 3.72 17.02 -20.66
C SER A 41 4.80 16.28 -21.43
N VAL A 42 4.95 14.99 -21.15
CA VAL A 42 5.86 14.07 -21.84
C VAL A 42 5.04 13.04 -22.59
N ILE A 43 5.39 12.75 -23.83
CA ILE A 43 4.80 11.65 -24.61
C ILE A 43 5.90 10.63 -24.86
N ALA A 44 5.80 9.45 -24.25
CA ALA A 44 6.64 8.32 -24.58
C ALA A 44 6.08 7.62 -25.82
N VAL A 45 6.95 7.23 -26.75
CA VAL A 45 6.55 6.59 -28.02
C VAL A 45 7.52 5.46 -28.34
N SER A 46 6.98 4.29 -28.70
CA SER A 46 7.75 3.18 -29.25
C SER A 46 6.92 2.50 -30.34
N GLY A 47 7.39 2.59 -31.61
CA GLY A 47 6.59 2.14 -32.73
C GLY A 47 5.25 2.88 -32.83
N ASP A 48 4.16 2.13 -32.79
CA ASP A 48 2.79 2.67 -32.86
C ASP A 48 2.17 2.88 -31.47
N VAL A 49 2.87 2.53 -30.39
CA VAL A 49 2.37 2.65 -29.01
C VAL A 49 2.85 3.97 -28.39
N SER A 50 1.95 4.69 -27.75
CA SER A 50 2.27 5.94 -27.05
C SER A 50 1.57 6.03 -25.70
N LYS A 51 2.23 6.70 -24.73
CA LYS A 51 1.65 7.02 -23.42
C LYS A 51 1.96 8.48 -23.08
N VAL A 52 0.92 9.22 -22.71
CA VAL A 52 1.04 10.62 -22.31
C VAL A 52 1.18 10.72 -20.81
N VAL A 53 2.19 11.45 -20.35
CA VAL A 53 2.39 11.81 -18.94
C VAL A 53 2.14 13.31 -18.82
N SER A 54 1.02 13.68 -18.21
CA SER A 54 0.67 15.09 -17.99
C SER A 54 1.67 15.74 -17.02
N ALA A 55 1.95 17.03 -17.24
CA ALA A 55 2.79 17.79 -16.31
C ALA A 55 2.20 17.84 -14.90
N ASP A 56 0.89 17.87 -14.76
CA ASP A 56 0.20 17.93 -13.48
C ASP A 56 0.23 16.58 -12.75
N SER A 57 0.12 15.46 -13.48
CA SER A 57 0.21 14.11 -12.87
C SER A 57 1.59 13.79 -12.29
N MET A 58 2.64 14.53 -12.66
CA MET A 58 3.97 14.38 -12.05
C MET A 58 4.05 14.94 -10.63
N TYR A 59 3.01 15.61 -10.14
CA TYR A 59 2.99 16.17 -8.78
C TYR A 59 1.94 15.49 -7.95
N VAL A 60 2.35 15.05 -6.75
CA VAL A 60 1.42 14.60 -5.71
C VAL A 60 0.91 15.83 -4.97
N GLU A 61 -0.40 15.98 -4.91
CA GLU A 61 -1.06 17.06 -4.21
C GLU A 61 -1.79 16.54 -2.98
N SER A 62 -1.79 17.32 -1.90
CA SER A 62 -2.63 17.05 -0.74
C SER A 62 -3.33 18.31 -0.27
N MET A 63 -4.49 18.11 0.37
CA MET A 63 -5.27 19.23 0.89
C MET A 63 -4.62 19.78 2.16
N ASN A 64 -4.33 21.07 2.15
CA ASN A 64 -3.96 21.80 3.36
C ASN A 64 -5.22 22.26 4.08
N TYR A 65 -5.58 21.57 5.17
CA TYR A 65 -6.80 21.86 5.94
C TYR A 65 -6.80 23.23 6.63
N ASN A 66 -5.63 23.86 6.81
CA ASN A 66 -5.55 25.22 7.36
C ASN A 66 -5.92 26.31 6.34
N THR A 67 -5.66 26.06 5.07
CA THR A 67 -5.89 27.01 3.99
C THR A 67 -7.01 26.57 3.03
N TYR A 68 -7.52 25.36 3.21
CA TYR A 68 -8.49 24.69 2.31
C TYR A 68 -8.06 24.74 0.84
N SER A 69 -6.78 24.55 0.58
CA SER A 69 -6.20 24.54 -0.77
C SER A 69 -5.33 23.31 -1.00
N TYR A 70 -5.27 22.84 -2.26
CA TYR A 70 -4.35 21.79 -2.64
C TYR A 70 -2.93 22.35 -2.73
N VAL A 71 -1.97 21.64 -2.17
CA VAL A 71 -0.54 21.98 -2.19
C VAL A 71 0.25 20.79 -2.74
N LYS A 72 1.25 21.06 -3.56
CA LYS A 72 2.15 20.03 -4.09
C LYS A 72 3.06 19.52 -2.98
N THR A 73 2.90 18.27 -2.64
CA THR A 73 3.61 17.61 -1.53
C THR A 73 4.69 16.65 -2.00
N GLY A 74 4.61 16.20 -3.26
CA GLY A 74 5.57 15.29 -3.86
C GLY A 74 5.81 15.56 -5.34
N PHE A 75 6.91 15.04 -5.86
CA PHE A 75 7.25 15.02 -7.28
C PHE A 75 7.57 13.59 -7.72
N ASP A 76 6.79 13.07 -8.63
CA ASP A 76 6.86 11.70 -9.16
C ASP A 76 7.19 11.63 -10.67
N GLY A 77 7.77 12.69 -11.20
CA GLY A 77 8.06 12.76 -12.64
C GLY A 77 8.99 11.66 -13.14
N GLU A 78 9.92 11.19 -12.30
CA GLU A 78 10.79 10.06 -12.64
C GLU A 78 10.00 8.76 -12.73
N GLY A 79 9.17 8.45 -11.73
CA GLY A 79 8.33 7.26 -11.72
C GLY A 79 7.34 7.23 -12.88
N MET A 80 6.65 8.33 -13.13
CA MET A 80 5.68 8.44 -14.22
C MET A 80 6.31 8.29 -15.61
N ILE A 81 7.50 8.87 -15.83
CA ILE A 81 8.22 8.75 -17.12
C ILE A 81 8.76 7.33 -17.29
N THR A 82 9.33 6.72 -16.23
CA THR A 82 9.77 5.32 -16.29
C THR A 82 8.60 4.40 -16.63
N SER A 83 7.48 4.54 -15.93
CA SER A 83 6.25 3.80 -16.22
C SER A 83 5.79 3.98 -17.68
N ALA A 84 5.88 5.19 -18.22
CA ALA A 84 5.50 5.43 -19.60
C ALA A 84 6.46 4.76 -20.60
N VAL A 85 7.75 4.73 -20.30
CA VAL A 85 8.74 4.01 -21.11
C VAL A 85 8.47 2.50 -21.05
N ASP A 86 8.22 1.94 -19.87
CA ASP A 86 7.91 0.53 -19.70
C ASP A 86 6.63 0.16 -20.46
N TYR A 87 5.59 0.98 -20.37
CA TYR A 87 4.33 0.79 -21.10
C TYR A 87 4.53 0.67 -22.59
N VAL A 88 5.26 1.62 -23.21
CA VAL A 88 5.42 1.65 -24.68
C VAL A 88 6.38 0.59 -25.18
N THR A 89 7.14 -0.05 -24.30
CA THR A 89 8.08 -1.14 -24.62
C THR A 89 7.59 -2.51 -24.20
N ALA A 90 6.52 -2.57 -23.39
CA ALA A 90 5.89 -3.82 -22.96
C ALA A 90 5.30 -4.55 -24.18
N LYS A 91 5.40 -5.88 -24.16
CA LYS A 91 4.76 -6.72 -25.18
C LYS A 91 3.30 -7.00 -24.81
N ASP A 92 3.07 -7.25 -23.53
CA ASP A 92 1.77 -7.56 -22.97
C ASP A 92 1.58 -6.70 -21.70
N ILE A 93 0.35 -6.24 -21.49
CA ILE A 93 -0.04 -5.47 -20.30
C ILE A 93 -0.97 -6.38 -19.51
N PRO A 94 -0.62 -6.70 -18.24
CA PRO A 94 -1.41 -7.61 -17.44
C PRO A 94 -2.79 -7.03 -17.09
N ASN A 95 -3.79 -7.90 -17.01
CA ASN A 95 -5.15 -7.59 -16.66
C ASN A 95 -5.44 -7.89 -15.19
N LEU A 96 -5.84 -6.89 -14.42
CA LEU A 96 -6.32 -7.02 -13.06
C LEU A 96 -7.85 -6.89 -13.05
N TYR A 97 -8.55 -7.98 -12.78
CA TYR A 97 -10.01 -7.97 -12.71
C TYR A 97 -10.48 -7.61 -11.30
N ILE A 98 -11.12 -6.45 -11.17
CA ILE A 98 -11.68 -5.96 -9.91
C ILE A 98 -13.12 -6.46 -9.78
N LEU A 99 -13.37 -7.24 -8.75
CA LEU A 99 -14.70 -7.81 -8.52
C LEU A 99 -15.71 -6.73 -8.13
N SER A 100 -16.96 -6.96 -8.57
CA SER A 100 -18.09 -6.06 -8.29
C SER A 100 -19.39 -6.87 -8.31
N GLY A 101 -20.37 -6.46 -7.50
CA GLY A 101 -21.71 -7.10 -7.44
C GLY A 101 -22.14 -7.37 -6.01
N ASN A 102 -21.20 -7.62 -5.09
CA ASN A 102 -21.47 -7.96 -3.69
C ASN A 102 -21.15 -6.81 -2.73
N GLY A 103 -21.29 -5.57 -3.22
CA GLY A 103 -21.08 -4.35 -2.42
C GLY A 103 -19.60 -4.05 -2.17
N GLU A 104 -18.73 -4.52 -3.04
CA GLU A 104 -17.30 -4.23 -2.98
C GLU A 104 -17.04 -2.74 -3.06
N THR A 105 -16.10 -2.27 -2.26
CA THR A 105 -15.74 -0.85 -2.19
C THR A 105 -14.92 -0.46 -3.43
N ALA A 106 -15.30 0.62 -4.10
CA ALA A 106 -14.51 1.15 -5.20
C ALA A 106 -13.16 1.69 -4.72
N LEU A 107 -12.11 1.48 -5.50
CA LEU A 107 -10.80 2.05 -5.22
C LEU A 107 -10.82 3.58 -5.36
N GLY A 108 -10.26 4.28 -4.38
CA GLY A 108 -10.02 5.72 -4.48
C GLY A 108 -8.96 6.05 -5.54
N SER A 109 -8.96 7.29 -6.05
CA SER A 109 -8.09 7.73 -7.15
C SER A 109 -6.60 7.45 -6.89
N ALA A 110 -6.10 7.70 -5.68
CA ALA A 110 -4.69 7.46 -5.35
C ALA A 110 -4.26 5.99 -5.53
N PHE A 111 -5.17 5.05 -5.34
CA PHE A 111 -4.93 3.62 -5.52
C PHE A 111 -5.08 3.20 -6.99
N GLY A 112 -6.04 3.78 -7.70
CA GLY A 112 -6.18 3.62 -9.15
C GLY A 112 -4.96 4.17 -9.90
N ASP A 113 -4.42 5.29 -9.47
CA ASP A 113 -3.22 5.90 -10.05
C ASP A 113 -1.99 4.99 -9.90
N VAL A 114 -1.86 4.31 -8.75
CA VAL A 114 -0.77 3.34 -8.52
C VAL A 114 -0.88 2.15 -9.47
N ILE A 115 -2.06 1.54 -9.61
CA ILE A 115 -2.29 0.44 -10.55
C ILE A 115 -1.95 0.88 -11.99
N SER A 116 -2.40 2.06 -12.39
CA SER A 116 -2.13 2.61 -13.72
C SER A 116 -0.63 2.91 -13.95
N LYS A 117 0.08 3.30 -12.88
CA LYS A 117 1.53 3.54 -12.89
C LYS A 117 2.31 2.23 -13.06
N ASP A 118 1.84 1.14 -12.48
CA ASP A 118 2.44 -0.18 -12.61
C ASP A 118 2.12 -0.86 -13.96
N ASN A 119 1.47 -0.13 -14.87
CA ASN A 119 1.09 -0.58 -16.23
C ASN A 119 0.21 -1.84 -16.20
N VAL A 120 -0.69 -1.92 -15.24
CA VAL A 120 -1.70 -2.96 -15.12
C VAL A 120 -3.03 -2.39 -15.62
N ASN A 121 -3.76 -3.15 -16.40
CA ASN A 121 -5.06 -2.79 -16.96
C ASN A 121 -6.19 -3.19 -15.99
N PRO A 122 -6.83 -2.24 -15.28
CA PRO A 122 -7.91 -2.57 -14.37
C PRO A 122 -9.22 -2.80 -15.14
N LEU A 123 -9.81 -3.97 -14.99
CA LEU A 123 -11.07 -4.37 -15.61
C LEU A 123 -12.09 -4.72 -14.52
N THR A 124 -13.36 -4.42 -14.74
CA THR A 124 -14.42 -4.79 -13.78
C THR A 124 -14.96 -6.17 -14.11
N LEU A 125 -15.13 -7.03 -13.09
CA LEU A 125 -15.69 -8.36 -13.21
C LEU A 125 -16.89 -8.52 -12.27
N ASN A 126 -18.02 -8.98 -12.82
CA ASN A 126 -19.19 -9.33 -12.03
C ASN A 126 -19.51 -10.83 -12.22
N LEU A 127 -19.25 -11.62 -11.17
CA LEU A 127 -19.42 -13.07 -11.19
C LEU A 127 -20.89 -13.53 -11.18
N MET A 128 -21.84 -12.64 -10.88
CA MET A 128 -23.28 -12.95 -11.04
C MET A 128 -23.66 -13.08 -12.52
N THR A 129 -22.93 -12.44 -13.42
CA THR A 129 -23.25 -12.34 -14.84
C THR A 129 -22.27 -13.06 -15.75
N THR A 130 -21.15 -13.54 -15.21
CA THR A 130 -20.11 -14.27 -15.96
C THR A 130 -20.03 -15.72 -15.47
N ASP A 131 -19.80 -16.64 -16.39
CA ASP A 131 -19.75 -18.07 -16.08
C ASP A 131 -18.49 -18.46 -15.26
N LYS A 132 -17.38 -17.75 -15.47
CA LYS A 132 -16.09 -17.97 -14.78
C LYS A 132 -15.25 -16.69 -14.77
N VAL A 133 -14.15 -16.69 -14.03
CA VAL A 133 -13.10 -15.67 -14.16
C VAL A 133 -12.49 -15.78 -15.57
N PRO A 134 -12.28 -14.65 -16.29
CA PRO A 134 -11.69 -14.68 -17.64
C PRO A 134 -10.29 -15.31 -17.66
N GLU A 135 -9.99 -16.03 -18.74
CA GLU A 135 -8.69 -16.73 -18.93
C GLU A 135 -7.49 -15.77 -19.10
N ASP A 136 -7.76 -14.53 -19.44
CA ASP A 136 -6.76 -13.46 -19.56
C ASP A 136 -6.59 -12.64 -18.27
N ALA A 137 -7.11 -13.14 -17.13
CA ALA A 137 -6.90 -12.55 -15.83
C ALA A 137 -5.52 -12.93 -15.29
N ASP A 138 -4.61 -11.95 -15.17
CA ASP A 138 -3.33 -12.15 -14.49
C ASP A 138 -3.50 -12.15 -12.98
N ALA A 139 -4.48 -11.39 -12.47
CA ALA A 139 -4.92 -11.45 -11.08
C ALA A 139 -6.37 -10.93 -10.94
N ILE A 140 -7.00 -11.29 -9.82
CA ILE A 140 -8.28 -10.70 -9.39
C ILE A 140 -8.07 -9.86 -8.12
N LEU A 141 -8.92 -8.83 -7.95
CA LEU A 141 -8.94 -8.02 -6.73
C LEU A 141 -10.34 -8.05 -6.13
N ILE A 142 -10.43 -8.52 -4.89
CA ILE A 142 -11.62 -8.52 -4.05
C ILE A 142 -11.45 -7.42 -3.00
N ASN A 143 -12.25 -6.36 -3.09
CA ASN A 143 -12.11 -5.22 -2.19
C ASN A 143 -13.32 -5.09 -1.25
N THR A 144 -13.22 -5.69 -0.07
CA THR A 144 -14.17 -5.53 1.03
C THR A 144 -15.64 -5.72 0.59
N PRO A 145 -16.05 -6.93 0.18
CA PRO A 145 -17.45 -7.21 -0.06
C PRO A 145 -18.26 -6.95 1.22
N THR A 146 -19.42 -6.32 1.08
CA THR A 146 -20.33 -6.01 2.19
C THR A 146 -21.53 -6.95 2.22
N VAL A 147 -21.69 -7.74 1.18
CA VAL A 147 -22.70 -8.80 1.04
C VAL A 147 -21.95 -10.09 0.75
N ASP A 148 -22.33 -11.19 1.40
CA ASP A 148 -21.72 -12.48 1.15
C ASP A 148 -21.92 -12.92 -0.31
N TYR A 149 -20.94 -13.60 -0.87
CA TYR A 149 -21.06 -14.23 -2.18
C TYR A 149 -22.11 -15.34 -2.14
N SER A 150 -22.69 -15.68 -3.29
CA SER A 150 -23.39 -16.94 -3.44
C SER A 150 -22.38 -18.10 -3.45
N GLU A 151 -22.82 -19.32 -3.16
CA GLU A 151 -21.99 -20.53 -3.26
C GLU A 151 -21.39 -20.69 -4.68
N GLU A 152 -22.15 -20.35 -5.73
CA GLU A 152 -21.68 -20.41 -7.11
C GLU A 152 -20.57 -19.38 -7.40
N GLU A 153 -20.70 -18.15 -6.90
CA GLU A 153 -19.67 -17.11 -7.09
C GLU A 153 -18.38 -17.47 -6.33
N ALA A 154 -18.49 -17.94 -5.09
CA ALA A 154 -17.34 -18.39 -4.31
C ALA A 154 -16.63 -19.57 -5.00
N GLN A 155 -17.38 -20.51 -5.56
CA GLN A 155 -16.82 -21.64 -6.30
C GLN A 155 -16.07 -21.17 -7.56
N LYS A 156 -16.60 -20.19 -8.32
CA LYS A 156 -15.89 -19.62 -9.49
C LYS A 156 -14.54 -19.01 -9.12
N ILE A 157 -14.45 -18.38 -7.92
CA ILE A 157 -13.19 -17.84 -7.41
C ILE A 157 -12.24 -18.97 -7.01
N ILE A 158 -12.76 -19.99 -6.30
CA ILE A 158 -11.97 -21.15 -5.88
C ILE A 158 -11.43 -21.90 -7.11
N ASP A 159 -12.27 -22.19 -8.11
CA ASP A 159 -11.87 -22.86 -9.33
C ASP A 159 -10.74 -22.09 -10.06
N TYR A 160 -10.87 -20.75 -10.14
CA TYR A 160 -9.84 -19.91 -10.76
C TYR A 160 -8.50 -19.99 -9.98
N LEU A 161 -8.56 -19.98 -8.66
CA LEU A 161 -7.36 -20.05 -7.83
C LEU A 161 -6.72 -21.45 -7.88
N GLU A 162 -7.52 -22.52 -7.90
CA GLU A 162 -7.04 -23.91 -8.04
C GLU A 162 -6.41 -24.18 -9.42
N ASP A 163 -6.80 -23.42 -10.44
CA ASP A 163 -6.20 -23.45 -11.78
C ASP A 163 -4.90 -22.59 -11.88
N GLY A 164 -4.35 -22.13 -10.75
CA GLY A 164 -3.11 -21.34 -10.71
C GLY A 164 -3.36 -19.82 -10.78
N GLY A 165 -4.56 -19.38 -10.44
CA GLY A 165 -4.91 -17.96 -10.41
C GLY A 165 -4.27 -17.19 -9.26
N LYS A 166 -4.26 -15.85 -9.38
CA LYS A 166 -3.69 -14.95 -8.38
C LYS A 166 -4.74 -13.97 -7.86
N ALA A 167 -4.71 -13.68 -6.56
CA ALA A 167 -5.70 -12.80 -5.95
C ALA A 167 -5.11 -11.80 -4.96
N ILE A 168 -5.67 -10.59 -4.95
CA ILE A 168 -5.54 -9.61 -3.88
C ILE A 168 -6.87 -9.56 -3.16
N ILE A 169 -6.88 -9.85 -1.87
CA ILE A 169 -8.11 -9.90 -1.08
C ILE A 169 -8.01 -8.91 0.07
N PHE A 170 -9.00 -8.04 0.19
CA PHE A 170 -9.23 -7.19 1.35
C PHE A 170 -10.58 -7.56 1.96
N SER A 171 -10.64 -7.69 3.27
CA SER A 171 -11.90 -7.82 4.00
C SER A 171 -11.99 -6.77 5.09
N ASN A 172 -13.19 -6.44 5.53
CA ASN A 172 -13.42 -5.69 6.75
C ASN A 172 -14.10 -6.58 7.78
N TYR A 173 -14.00 -6.20 9.06
CA TYR A 173 -14.85 -6.76 10.07
C TYR A 173 -16.32 -6.51 9.70
N THR A 174 -17.13 -7.55 9.76
CA THR A 174 -18.58 -7.50 9.54
C THR A 174 -19.29 -8.13 10.73
N VAL A 175 -20.46 -7.61 11.08
CA VAL A 175 -21.31 -8.18 12.12
C VAL A 175 -22.00 -9.47 11.62
N GLU A 176 -22.40 -9.44 10.36
CA GLU A 176 -23.02 -10.59 9.68
C GLU A 176 -21.92 -11.57 9.22
N ASP A 177 -22.19 -12.85 9.41
CA ASP A 177 -21.32 -13.90 8.92
C ASP A 177 -21.29 -13.93 7.37
N MET A 178 -20.12 -14.23 6.80
CA MET A 178 -19.92 -14.32 5.35
C MET A 178 -19.34 -15.71 4.99
N PRO A 179 -20.12 -16.79 5.16
CA PRO A 179 -19.62 -18.16 5.05
C PRO A 179 -19.08 -18.52 3.66
N ASN A 180 -19.64 -17.96 2.58
CA ASN A 180 -19.16 -18.23 1.23
C ASN A 180 -17.86 -17.47 0.94
N PHE A 181 -17.73 -16.20 1.37
CA PHE A 181 -16.45 -15.50 1.33
C PHE A 181 -15.39 -16.22 2.17
N ASP A 182 -15.75 -16.62 3.39
CA ASP A 182 -14.83 -17.35 4.27
C ASP A 182 -14.40 -18.70 3.69
N SER A 183 -15.25 -19.36 2.88
CA SER A 183 -14.90 -20.62 2.21
C SER A 183 -13.76 -20.47 1.21
N ILE A 184 -13.61 -19.29 0.57
CA ILE A 184 -12.50 -19.00 -0.35
C ILE A 184 -11.18 -19.02 0.42
N LEU A 185 -11.13 -18.35 1.58
CA LEU A 185 -9.95 -18.33 2.46
C LEU A 185 -9.68 -19.71 3.07
N ALA A 186 -10.75 -20.38 3.53
CA ALA A 186 -10.67 -21.71 4.17
C ALA A 186 -10.14 -22.76 3.20
N ASN A 187 -10.39 -22.65 1.89
CA ASN A 187 -9.81 -23.55 0.88
C ASN A 187 -8.28 -23.51 0.91
N TYR A 188 -7.69 -22.41 1.36
CA TYR A 188 -6.25 -22.24 1.55
C TYR A 188 -5.82 -22.29 3.03
N GLY A 189 -6.65 -22.88 3.90
CA GLY A 189 -6.34 -23.07 5.33
C GLY A 189 -6.26 -21.77 6.12
N VAL A 190 -6.92 -20.70 5.65
CA VAL A 190 -6.93 -19.38 6.31
C VAL A 190 -8.31 -19.09 6.86
N GLU A 191 -8.36 -18.56 8.09
CA GLU A 191 -9.58 -18.14 8.77
C GLU A 191 -9.41 -16.72 9.32
N ARG A 192 -10.51 -15.97 9.41
CA ARG A 192 -10.54 -14.67 10.05
C ARG A 192 -10.77 -14.83 11.56
N GLU A 193 -9.94 -14.19 12.38
CA GLU A 193 -10.20 -14.11 13.83
C GLU A 193 -11.50 -13.33 14.08
N LYS A 194 -12.29 -13.77 15.04
CA LYS A 194 -13.51 -13.04 15.42
C LYS A 194 -13.15 -11.75 16.13
N GLY A 195 -13.84 -10.66 15.74
CA GLY A 195 -13.63 -9.34 16.32
C GLY A 195 -12.54 -8.52 15.63
N ILE A 196 -12.02 -7.52 16.33
CA ILE A 196 -10.97 -6.62 15.82
C ILE A 196 -9.76 -6.62 16.75
N ILE A 197 -8.61 -6.30 16.17
CA ILE A 197 -7.36 -6.17 16.91
C ILE A 197 -7.19 -4.74 17.41
N LEU A 198 -6.83 -4.60 18.67
CA LEU A 198 -6.42 -3.36 19.31
C LEU A 198 -4.95 -3.46 19.73
N GLU A 199 -4.26 -2.33 19.66
CA GLU A 199 -2.85 -2.24 20.01
C GLU A 199 -2.67 -1.65 21.42
N GLY A 200 -1.90 -2.33 22.25
CA GLY A 200 -1.58 -1.90 23.60
C GLY A 200 -0.31 -1.03 23.67
N ASP A 201 0.56 -1.11 22.67
CA ASP A 201 1.77 -0.27 22.58
C ASP A 201 1.45 1.06 21.88
N SER A 202 1.62 2.16 22.58
CA SER A 202 1.35 3.50 22.07
C SER A 202 2.21 3.93 20.87
N ASP A 203 3.32 3.25 20.61
CA ASP A 203 4.18 3.51 19.45
C ASP A 203 3.70 2.73 18.21
N LYS A 204 2.69 1.85 18.35
CA LYS A 204 2.18 0.94 17.34
C LYS A 204 0.74 1.23 16.88
N TYR A 205 0.19 2.38 17.27
CA TYR A 205 -1.10 2.86 16.74
C TYR A 205 -1.11 4.38 16.57
N MET A 206 -2.03 4.89 15.75
CA MET A 206 -2.27 6.31 15.55
C MET A 206 -3.64 6.70 16.07
N SER A 207 -3.71 7.70 16.93
CA SER A 207 -4.94 8.30 17.50
C SER A 207 -5.79 7.34 18.33
N TYR A 208 -6.11 6.16 17.82
CA TYR A 208 -6.94 5.15 18.47
C TYR A 208 -6.28 3.78 18.38
N GLN A 209 -6.46 2.93 19.38
CA GLN A 209 -5.83 1.62 19.50
C GLN A 209 -6.20 0.66 18.35
N TYR A 210 -7.33 0.87 17.67
CA TYR A 210 -7.71 0.11 16.49
C TYR A 210 -7.11 0.65 15.17
N CYS A 211 -6.41 1.78 15.20
CA CYS A 211 -5.66 2.30 14.05
C CYS A 211 -4.22 1.80 14.10
N LEU A 212 -4.04 0.54 13.74
CA LEU A 212 -2.79 -0.18 13.89
C LEU A 212 -1.68 0.34 12.98
N VAL A 213 -0.45 0.41 13.51
CA VAL A 213 0.79 0.62 12.77
C VAL A 213 1.62 -0.65 12.90
N PRO A 214 1.38 -1.65 12.04
CA PRO A 214 2.00 -2.96 12.15
C PRO A 214 3.49 -2.93 11.82
N ASP A 215 4.20 -3.95 12.28
CA ASP A 215 5.52 -4.29 11.79
C ASP A 215 5.40 -4.85 10.37
N ILE A 216 6.27 -4.37 9.48
CA ILE A 216 6.30 -4.77 8.08
C ILE A 216 7.44 -5.78 7.90
N SER A 217 7.13 -6.98 7.43
CA SER A 217 8.15 -7.97 7.06
C SER A 217 8.72 -7.65 5.68
N TYR A 218 10.01 -7.91 5.47
CA TYR A 218 10.61 -7.73 4.15
C TYR A 218 10.15 -8.81 3.18
N SER A 219 9.68 -8.39 2.02
CA SER A 219 9.36 -9.22 0.87
C SER A 219 9.37 -8.37 -0.41
N ALA A 220 9.28 -8.99 -1.59
CA ALA A 220 9.11 -8.27 -2.85
C ALA A 220 7.85 -7.39 -2.86
N ILE A 221 6.79 -7.79 -2.15
CA ILE A 221 5.54 -7.03 -2.01
C ILE A 221 5.75 -5.76 -1.19
N THR A 222 6.54 -5.84 -0.13
CA THR A 222 6.67 -4.78 0.89
C THR A 222 7.92 -3.93 0.72
N GLU A 223 8.77 -4.21 -0.25
CA GLU A 223 10.08 -3.55 -0.45
C GLU A 223 9.97 -2.01 -0.45
N ASN A 224 8.93 -1.47 -1.07
CA ASN A 224 8.71 -0.03 -1.18
C ASN A 224 8.37 0.67 0.15
N VAL A 225 7.84 -0.07 1.13
CA VAL A 225 7.41 0.45 2.43
C VAL A 225 8.30 -0.02 3.58
N TYR A 226 9.04 -1.12 3.40
CA TYR A 226 9.92 -1.68 4.41
C TYR A 226 11.05 -0.72 4.78
N GLY A 227 11.14 -0.38 6.07
CA GLY A 227 12.17 0.52 6.60
C GLY A 227 12.06 2.00 6.19
N ASN A 228 11.15 2.35 5.28
CA ASN A 228 11.01 3.69 4.73
C ASN A 228 9.68 4.37 5.05
N GLY A 229 8.66 3.62 5.42
CA GLY A 229 7.32 4.11 5.69
C GLY A 229 6.63 3.34 6.81
N SER A 230 5.47 3.81 7.19
CA SER A 230 4.54 3.11 8.09
C SER A 230 3.27 2.83 7.33
N VAL A 231 2.70 1.65 7.54
CA VAL A 231 1.36 1.29 7.06
C VAL A 231 0.36 1.56 8.17
N LEU A 232 -0.80 2.08 7.83
CA LEU A 232 -1.90 2.25 8.77
C LEU A 232 -3.02 1.28 8.39
N ALA A 233 -3.33 0.36 9.29
CA ALA A 233 -4.27 -0.73 9.08
C ALA A 233 -5.41 -0.71 10.13
N PRO A 234 -6.40 0.18 9.99
CA PRO A 234 -7.46 0.33 10.97
C PRO A 234 -8.41 -0.87 10.98
N MET A 235 -8.98 -1.18 12.15
CA MET A 235 -10.05 -2.17 12.33
C MET A 235 -9.71 -3.56 11.75
N SER A 236 -8.42 -3.93 11.74
CA SER A 236 -7.98 -5.22 11.24
C SER A 236 -8.49 -6.38 12.09
N GLN A 237 -8.74 -7.51 11.45
CA GLN A 237 -8.94 -8.81 12.11
C GLN A 237 -7.60 -9.57 12.15
N GLY A 238 -7.47 -10.53 13.05
CA GLY A 238 -6.35 -11.47 13.00
C GLY A 238 -6.56 -12.48 11.87
N ILE A 239 -5.47 -12.87 11.23
CA ILE A 239 -5.45 -13.95 10.24
C ILE A 239 -4.93 -15.20 10.92
N LEU A 240 -5.74 -16.24 10.93
CA LEU A 240 -5.42 -17.54 11.51
C LEU A 240 -5.08 -18.52 10.39
N THR A 241 -4.13 -19.41 10.65
CA THR A 241 -3.81 -20.54 9.76
C THR A 241 -4.21 -21.83 10.44
N SER A 242 -4.90 -22.70 9.72
CA SER A 242 -5.31 -24.00 10.19
C SER A 242 -4.17 -25.00 10.06
N ASP A 243 -3.98 -25.86 11.07
CA ASP A 243 -3.04 -26.99 10.96
C ASP A 243 -3.49 -28.04 9.92
N SER A 244 -4.74 -27.96 9.47
CA SER A 244 -5.36 -28.87 8.49
C SER A 244 -5.43 -28.25 7.10
N HIS A 245 -4.30 -27.83 6.56
CA HIS A 245 -4.16 -27.35 5.18
C HIS A 245 -3.40 -28.37 4.30
N ARG A 246 -3.41 -28.17 2.98
CA ARG A 246 -2.60 -28.97 2.05
C ARG A 246 -1.10 -28.68 2.28
N ASP A 247 -0.26 -29.72 2.23
CA ASP A 247 1.20 -29.58 2.45
C ASP A 247 1.89 -28.68 1.39
N SER A 248 1.24 -28.48 0.25
CA SER A 248 1.68 -27.58 -0.84
C SER A 248 1.53 -26.11 -0.52
N ILE A 249 0.80 -25.75 0.56
CA ILE A 249 0.52 -24.36 0.91
C ILE A 249 1.57 -23.83 1.89
N THR A 250 2.07 -22.64 1.61
CA THR A 250 2.98 -21.90 2.48
C THR A 250 2.44 -20.50 2.79
N TYR A 251 2.81 -19.97 3.96
CA TYR A 251 2.35 -18.69 4.45
C TYR A 251 3.52 -17.78 4.78
N GLN A 252 3.49 -16.54 4.27
CA GLN A 252 4.46 -15.51 4.61
C GLN A 252 3.74 -14.30 5.22
N PRO A 253 3.89 -14.02 6.52
CA PRO A 253 3.37 -12.80 7.13
C PRO A 253 4.02 -11.55 6.52
N LEU A 254 3.20 -10.59 6.10
CA LEU A 254 3.63 -9.30 5.54
C LEU A 254 3.49 -8.17 6.57
N LEU A 255 2.37 -8.18 7.30
CA LEU A 255 2.05 -7.20 8.34
C LEU A 255 1.69 -7.93 9.63
N THR A 256 2.33 -7.56 10.73
CA THR A 256 2.14 -8.21 12.04
C THR A 256 2.03 -7.15 13.14
N THR A 257 1.13 -7.35 14.09
CA THR A 257 0.98 -6.48 15.26
C THR A 257 2.04 -6.79 16.32
N SER A 258 2.15 -5.96 17.37
CA SER A 258 3.08 -6.18 18.47
C SER A 258 2.59 -7.25 19.45
N ASP A 259 3.48 -7.72 20.32
CA ASP A 259 3.13 -8.62 21.44
C ASP A 259 2.14 -7.98 22.44
N ALA A 260 2.03 -6.66 22.45
CA ALA A 260 1.11 -5.93 23.32
C ALA A 260 -0.32 -5.85 22.77
N SER A 261 -0.53 -6.25 21.51
CA SER A 261 -1.85 -6.26 20.88
C SER A 261 -2.79 -7.32 21.49
N TYR A 262 -4.07 -7.13 21.29
CA TYR A 262 -5.12 -8.04 21.75
C TYR A 262 -6.36 -7.95 20.88
N CYS A 263 -7.13 -9.04 20.85
CA CYS A 263 -8.36 -9.14 20.09
C CYS A 263 -9.59 -8.87 20.97
N LYS A 264 -10.46 -7.98 20.53
CA LYS A 264 -11.80 -7.75 21.07
C LYS A 264 -12.82 -8.49 20.21
N GLU A 265 -13.35 -9.61 20.71
CA GLU A 265 -14.29 -10.44 19.97
C GLU A 265 -15.68 -9.79 19.88
N ASP A 266 -16.17 -9.18 20.97
CA ASP A 266 -17.49 -8.52 21.02
C ASP A 266 -17.35 -7.02 20.75
N VAL A 267 -17.23 -6.66 19.48
CA VAL A 267 -17.02 -5.28 19.05
C VAL A 267 -18.24 -4.40 19.29
N GLU A 268 -19.46 -4.95 19.11
CA GLU A 268 -20.71 -4.18 19.23
C GLU A 268 -21.02 -3.78 20.67
N ASN A 269 -20.65 -4.64 21.64
CA ASN A 269 -20.89 -4.37 23.08
C ASN A 269 -19.61 -3.94 23.80
N MET A 270 -18.56 -3.58 23.07
CA MET A 270 -17.30 -3.14 23.64
C MET A 270 -17.49 -1.88 24.49
N THR A 271 -17.27 -2.00 25.80
CA THR A 271 -17.41 -0.88 26.76
C THR A 271 -16.08 -0.19 27.06
N THR A 272 -14.98 -0.83 26.76
CA THR A 272 -13.62 -0.31 26.95
C THR A 272 -12.69 -0.80 25.86
N SER A 273 -11.78 0.07 25.47
CA SER A 273 -10.66 -0.29 24.57
C SER A 273 -9.48 -0.89 25.34
N GLU A 274 -9.49 -0.93 26.67
CA GLU A 274 -8.42 -1.55 27.44
C GLU A 274 -8.50 -3.08 27.37
N LYS A 275 -7.35 -3.74 27.46
CA LYS A 275 -7.27 -5.22 27.49
C LYS A 275 -7.96 -5.77 28.71
N GLU A 276 -8.86 -6.71 28.53
CA GLU A 276 -9.62 -7.37 29.57
C GLU A 276 -9.19 -8.85 29.72
N LYS A 277 -9.64 -9.45 30.84
CA LYS A 277 -9.38 -10.87 31.06
C LYS A 277 -10.21 -11.69 30.08
N GLY A 278 -9.56 -12.41 29.21
CA GLY A 278 -10.20 -13.24 28.18
C GLY A 278 -9.86 -12.80 26.77
N ASP A 279 -9.45 -11.55 26.60
CA ASP A 279 -8.96 -11.07 25.31
C ASP A 279 -7.72 -11.89 24.87
N LYS A 280 -7.73 -12.40 23.66
CA LYS A 280 -6.59 -13.11 23.07
C LYS A 280 -5.43 -12.13 22.91
N SER A 281 -4.23 -12.57 23.24
CA SER A 281 -3.01 -11.76 23.11
C SER A 281 -2.36 -11.96 21.76
N GLY A 282 -1.78 -10.90 21.21
CA GLY A 282 -0.93 -10.96 20.02
C GLY A 282 0.43 -11.65 20.24
N PRO A 283 1.30 -11.58 19.22
CA PRO A 283 1.10 -10.83 17.98
C PRO A 283 0.08 -11.49 17.04
N PHE A 284 -0.54 -10.69 16.14
CA PHE A 284 -1.47 -11.17 15.12
C PHE A 284 -0.92 -10.82 13.74
N THR A 285 -1.02 -11.75 12.80
CA THR A 285 -0.85 -11.45 11.38
C THR A 285 -2.12 -10.76 10.87
N ILE A 286 -1.97 -9.65 10.13
CA ILE A 286 -3.06 -8.86 9.56
C ILE A 286 -2.88 -8.61 8.06
N GLY A 287 -1.76 -9.05 7.50
CA GLY A 287 -1.48 -9.11 6.07
C GLY A 287 -0.57 -10.30 5.79
N MET A 288 -0.89 -11.09 4.76
CA MET A 288 -0.25 -12.37 4.49
C MET A 288 -0.17 -12.65 3.00
N LEU A 289 0.95 -13.21 2.55
CA LEU A 289 1.08 -13.89 1.27
C LEU A 289 0.85 -15.38 1.52
N ILE A 290 -0.04 -15.97 0.73
CA ILE A 290 -0.38 -17.39 0.72
C ILE A 290 0.03 -17.90 -0.66
N GLN A 291 0.84 -18.95 -0.70
CA GLN A 291 1.33 -19.54 -1.93
C GLN A 291 1.06 -21.04 -1.93
N GLU A 292 0.64 -21.58 -3.06
CA GLU A 292 0.50 -23.00 -3.26
C GLU A 292 1.32 -23.46 -4.46
N ASP A 293 2.21 -24.45 -4.23
CA ASP A 293 3.01 -25.14 -5.23
C ASP A 293 2.44 -26.55 -5.38
N THR A 294 1.59 -26.75 -6.38
CA THR A 294 0.94 -28.03 -6.63
C THR A 294 1.83 -29.00 -7.40
N ASN A 295 2.80 -28.49 -8.15
CA ASN A 295 3.70 -29.23 -9.01
C ASN A 295 4.99 -29.65 -8.27
N ASN A 296 5.26 -29.08 -7.11
CA ASN A 296 6.44 -29.30 -6.29
C ASN A 296 7.74 -29.04 -7.07
N ASP A 297 7.76 -27.94 -7.80
CA ASP A 297 8.91 -27.47 -8.61
C ASP A 297 9.58 -26.20 -8.04
N ASP A 298 9.25 -25.84 -6.80
CA ASP A 298 9.69 -24.65 -6.06
C ASP A 298 9.16 -23.31 -6.66
N GLU A 299 8.18 -23.37 -7.59
CA GLU A 299 7.46 -22.20 -8.10
C GLU A 299 5.98 -22.27 -7.67
N ALA A 300 5.45 -21.19 -7.14
CA ALA A 300 4.05 -21.15 -6.74
C ALA A 300 3.14 -21.04 -7.96
N ASP A 301 2.20 -21.98 -8.07
CA ASP A 301 1.13 -21.94 -9.09
C ASP A 301 0.09 -20.88 -8.72
N THR A 302 -0.35 -20.88 -7.45
CA THR A 302 -1.36 -19.96 -6.91
C THR A 302 -0.73 -19.02 -5.90
N GLU A 303 -1.07 -17.74 -6.00
CA GLU A 303 -0.60 -16.71 -5.08
C GLU A 303 -1.76 -15.81 -4.63
N ILE A 304 -1.97 -15.71 -3.32
CA ILE A 304 -3.01 -14.88 -2.72
C ILE A 304 -2.35 -13.93 -1.73
N VAL A 305 -2.56 -12.63 -1.91
CA VAL A 305 -2.20 -11.63 -0.91
C VAL A 305 -3.46 -11.18 -0.19
N TYR A 306 -3.54 -11.49 1.10
CA TYR A 306 -4.70 -11.19 1.92
C TYR A 306 -4.38 -10.15 3.00
N TYR A 307 -5.18 -9.09 3.05
CA TYR A 307 -5.18 -8.06 4.08
C TYR A 307 -6.52 -8.06 4.80
N SER A 308 -6.50 -8.21 6.12
CA SER A 308 -7.71 -8.33 6.95
C SER A 308 -8.39 -6.98 7.26
N THR A 309 -8.05 -5.95 6.51
CA THR A 309 -8.73 -4.64 6.51
C THR A 309 -8.59 -3.95 5.16
N GLY A 310 -9.70 -3.48 4.62
CA GLY A 310 -9.70 -2.60 3.45
C GLY A 310 -9.70 -1.12 3.81
N TYR A 311 -9.84 -0.75 5.10
CA TYR A 311 -9.72 0.63 5.53
C TYR A 311 -8.34 1.23 5.18
N LEU A 312 -7.31 0.40 5.03
CA LEU A 312 -6.00 0.87 4.56
C LEU A 312 -6.07 1.47 3.15
N LEU A 313 -7.10 1.15 2.35
CA LEU A 313 -7.33 1.73 1.01
C LEU A 313 -8.14 3.05 1.06
N GLU A 314 -8.48 3.56 2.23
CA GLU A 314 -9.12 4.85 2.34
C GLU A 314 -8.13 6.02 2.27
N SER A 315 -8.53 7.09 1.57
CA SER A 315 -7.67 8.24 1.28
C SER A 315 -7.15 8.96 2.53
N ASN A 316 -7.97 9.06 3.60
CA ASN A 316 -7.59 9.69 4.86
C ASN A 316 -6.46 8.91 5.58
N TYR A 317 -6.55 7.58 5.64
CA TYR A 317 -5.51 6.75 6.24
C TYR A 317 -4.25 6.70 5.38
N ASN A 318 -4.38 6.63 4.06
CA ASN A 318 -3.24 6.73 3.15
C ASN A 318 -2.49 8.07 3.29
N GLN A 319 -3.22 9.19 3.43
CA GLN A 319 -2.63 10.51 3.66
C GLN A 319 -1.92 10.59 5.02
N ALA A 320 -2.48 9.99 6.08
CA ALA A 320 -1.88 9.96 7.41
C ALA A 320 -0.48 9.32 7.42
N VAL A 321 -0.24 8.35 6.54
CA VAL A 321 1.06 7.68 6.36
C VAL A 321 1.79 8.12 5.08
N SER A 322 1.48 9.30 4.59
CA SER A 322 2.18 9.92 3.44
C SER A 322 2.19 9.07 2.16
N GLY A 323 1.14 8.30 1.94
CA GLY A 323 0.97 7.48 0.73
C GLY A 323 1.52 6.04 0.83
N SER A 324 2.03 5.63 1.99
CA SER A 324 2.62 4.28 2.13
C SER A 324 1.61 3.15 1.91
N ASN A 325 0.32 3.35 2.25
CA ASN A 325 -0.71 2.34 1.99
C ASN A 325 -0.90 2.12 0.47
N ALA A 326 -0.87 3.19 -0.32
CA ALA A 326 -0.94 3.07 -1.77
C ALA A 326 0.33 2.40 -2.34
N GLN A 327 1.51 2.68 -1.76
CA GLN A 327 2.75 2.00 -2.16
C GLN A 327 2.72 0.50 -1.82
N LEU A 328 2.08 0.10 -0.72
CA LEU A 328 1.88 -1.31 -0.38
C LEU A 328 0.98 -2.00 -1.41
N LEU A 329 -0.14 -1.36 -1.81
CA LEU A 329 -0.99 -1.90 -2.89
C LEU A 329 -0.21 -2.01 -4.20
N GLY A 330 0.57 -0.98 -4.58
CA GLY A 330 1.40 -1.02 -5.78
C GLY A 330 2.40 -2.17 -5.75
N GLY A 331 3.10 -2.37 -4.63
CA GLY A 331 3.99 -3.51 -4.46
C GLY A 331 3.26 -4.85 -4.62
N THR A 332 2.04 -4.96 -4.09
CA THR A 332 1.20 -6.16 -4.22
C THR A 332 0.77 -6.42 -5.67
N VAL A 333 0.26 -5.39 -6.35
CA VAL A 333 -0.17 -5.47 -7.75
C VAL A 333 1.01 -5.80 -8.65
N ASN A 334 2.15 -5.13 -8.46
CA ASN A 334 3.35 -5.37 -9.24
C ASN A 334 3.86 -6.80 -9.05
N TYR A 335 3.89 -7.30 -7.83
CA TYR A 335 4.33 -8.65 -7.52
C TYR A 335 3.45 -9.71 -8.22
N LEU A 336 2.12 -9.60 -8.12
CA LEU A 336 1.20 -10.60 -8.67
C LEU A 336 1.05 -10.50 -10.19
N CYS A 337 1.00 -9.29 -10.74
CA CYS A 337 0.71 -9.08 -12.17
C CYS A 337 1.98 -9.03 -13.03
N ASN A 338 3.08 -8.43 -12.54
CA ASN A 338 4.31 -8.26 -13.30
C ASN A 338 5.40 -9.28 -12.95
N GLY A 339 5.19 -10.09 -11.90
CA GLY A 339 6.15 -11.05 -11.37
C GLY A 339 7.42 -10.36 -10.86
N GLU A 340 8.53 -11.10 -10.82
CA GLU A 340 9.85 -10.58 -10.41
C GLU A 340 10.45 -9.54 -11.40
N LYS A 341 9.75 -9.22 -12.47
CA LYS A 341 10.17 -8.12 -13.35
C LYS A 341 9.96 -6.83 -12.57
N THR A 342 10.98 -6.47 -11.80
CA THR A 342 11.06 -5.20 -11.11
C THR A 342 10.84 -4.07 -12.10
N SER A 343 9.61 -3.55 -12.20
CA SER A 343 9.49 -2.14 -12.51
C SER A 343 10.18 -1.47 -11.32
N ALA A 344 11.32 -0.85 -11.55
CA ALA A 344 12.00 -0.13 -10.48
C ALA A 344 11.00 0.88 -9.94
N ALA A 345 10.37 0.58 -8.82
CA ALA A 345 9.37 1.44 -8.21
C ALA A 345 10.08 2.71 -7.78
N VAL A 346 10.14 3.66 -8.70
CA VAL A 346 10.78 4.96 -8.44
C VAL A 346 9.91 5.70 -7.45
N GLN A 347 10.43 5.86 -6.24
CA GLN A 347 9.70 6.51 -5.15
C GLN A 347 9.45 7.98 -5.45
N THR A 348 8.24 8.43 -5.15
CA THR A 348 7.88 9.85 -5.18
C THR A 348 8.78 10.66 -4.26
N LYS A 349 9.40 11.70 -4.80
CA LYS A 349 10.25 12.61 -4.01
C LYS A 349 9.39 13.61 -3.25
N SER A 350 9.42 13.55 -1.92
CA SER A 350 8.72 14.54 -1.08
C SER A 350 9.26 15.95 -1.33
N LEU A 351 8.34 16.88 -1.60
CA LEU A 351 8.62 18.33 -1.67
C LEU A 351 8.39 19.01 -0.33
N GLN A 352 7.88 18.30 0.67
CA GLN A 352 7.67 18.84 1.99
C GLN A 352 9.01 19.03 2.72
N VAL A 353 9.13 20.15 3.41
CA VAL A 353 10.24 20.36 4.32
C VAL A 353 10.08 19.38 5.47
N LYS A 354 11.02 18.45 5.62
CA LYS A 354 11.03 17.54 6.79
C LYS A 354 11.28 18.38 8.03
N TYR A 355 10.25 18.65 8.79
CA TYR A 355 10.39 19.15 10.14
C TYR A 355 10.82 17.98 11.03
N LEU A 356 11.72 18.26 11.98
CA LEU A 356 12.06 17.29 13.01
C LEU A 356 10.80 17.07 13.88
N THR A 357 10.09 15.99 13.69
CA THR A 357 9.01 15.58 14.57
C THR A 357 9.63 14.85 15.75
N LEU A 358 9.63 15.50 16.91
CA LEU A 358 10.01 14.84 18.15
C LEU A 358 8.77 14.17 18.74
N THR A 359 8.90 12.90 19.10
CA THR A 359 7.89 12.26 19.95
C THR A 359 7.80 13.01 21.28
N ASP A 360 6.64 13.01 21.95
CA ASP A 360 6.47 13.69 23.25
C ASP A 360 7.53 13.27 24.26
N ARG A 361 7.92 11.99 24.25
CA ARG A 361 9.00 11.47 25.09
C ARG A 361 10.37 12.10 24.75
N ALA A 362 10.70 12.18 23.47
CA ALA A 362 11.94 12.82 23.04
C ALA A 362 11.94 14.32 23.32
N ALA A 363 10.81 15.01 23.10
CA ALA A 363 10.63 16.42 23.45
C ALA A 363 10.83 16.68 24.94
N ASN A 364 10.24 15.84 25.80
CA ASN A 364 10.41 15.93 27.24
C ASN A 364 11.85 15.68 27.69
N ILE A 365 12.55 14.69 27.11
CA ILE A 365 13.96 14.42 27.39
C ILE A 365 14.84 15.61 27.00
N TRP A 366 14.66 16.14 25.78
CA TRP A 366 15.43 17.28 25.31
C TRP A 366 15.14 18.55 26.11
N THR A 367 13.89 18.77 26.55
CA THR A 367 13.49 19.85 27.42
C THR A 367 14.20 19.73 28.78
N ALA A 368 14.22 18.54 29.38
CA ALA A 368 14.92 18.30 30.64
C ALA A 368 16.42 18.55 30.52
N ILE A 369 17.04 18.14 29.43
CA ILE A 369 18.46 18.39 29.18
C ILE A 369 18.75 19.89 28.99
N CYS A 370 18.02 20.56 28.10
CA CYS A 370 18.32 21.94 27.71
C CYS A 370 17.91 22.96 28.78
N VAL A 371 16.77 22.75 29.46
CA VAL A 371 16.20 23.71 30.40
C VAL A 371 16.74 23.53 31.82
N PHE A 372 17.03 22.29 32.22
CA PHE A 372 17.44 22.00 33.59
C PHE A 372 18.91 21.56 33.68
N THR A 373 19.33 20.55 32.92
CA THR A 373 20.64 19.92 33.07
C THR A 373 21.78 20.86 32.66
N LEU A 374 21.68 21.48 31.49
CA LEU A 374 22.71 22.41 31.00
C LEU A 374 22.89 23.66 31.90
N PRO A 375 21.81 24.40 32.27
CA PRO A 375 21.97 25.55 33.17
C PRO A 375 22.54 25.17 34.55
N LEU A 376 22.13 24.01 35.09
CA LEU A 376 22.63 23.51 36.36
C LEU A 376 24.16 23.25 36.32
N LEU A 377 24.65 22.64 35.24
CA LEU A 377 26.08 22.42 35.03
C LEU A 377 26.86 23.74 35.00
N PHE A 378 26.34 24.77 34.34
CA PHE A 378 26.98 26.09 34.34
C PHE A 378 27.00 26.74 35.74
N ILE A 379 25.90 26.61 36.50
CA ILE A 379 25.84 27.11 37.89
C ILE A 379 26.88 26.39 38.77
N ILE A 380 26.95 25.05 38.68
CA ILE A 380 27.92 24.24 39.44
C ILE A 380 29.37 24.64 39.07
N ALA A 381 29.65 24.77 37.77
CA ALA A 381 30.96 25.21 37.30
C ALA A 381 31.31 26.62 37.82
N GLY A 382 30.35 27.54 37.76
CA GLY A 382 30.51 28.90 38.30
C GLY A 382 30.79 28.92 39.79
N LEU A 383 30.06 28.14 40.58
CA LEU A 383 30.26 27.98 42.00
C LEU A 383 31.64 27.37 42.32
N ALA A 384 32.08 26.39 41.59
CA ALA A 384 33.40 25.75 41.74
C ALA A 384 34.54 26.74 41.48
N VAL A 385 34.43 27.52 40.40
CA VAL A 385 35.39 28.59 40.09
C VAL A 385 35.39 29.68 41.18
N TRP A 386 34.21 30.10 41.64
CA TRP A 386 34.09 31.09 42.72
C TRP A 386 34.72 30.59 44.03
N ALA A 387 34.41 29.36 44.43
CA ALA A 387 34.98 28.78 45.67
C ALA A 387 36.50 28.60 45.58
N SER A 388 37.01 28.21 44.37
CA SER A 388 38.46 28.10 44.12
C SER A 388 39.18 29.45 44.25
N ARG A 389 38.55 30.52 43.71
CA ARG A 389 39.12 31.87 43.80
C ARG A 389 39.06 32.47 45.22
N ARG A 390 38.08 32.09 46.04
CA ARG A 390 37.92 32.57 47.44
C ARG A 390 38.92 31.91 48.40
N LYS A 391 39.48 30.78 48.02
CA LYS A 391 40.50 30.06 48.82
C LYS A 391 41.93 30.50 48.50
N ARG A 392 42.14 31.37 47.53
CA ARG A 392 43.39 32.11 47.27
C ARG A 392 43.32 33.53 47.86
#